data_83cded328ac2a5889c327a80ce4d825a
#
_entry.id   83cded328ac2a5889c327a80ce4d825a
#
_cell.length_a   1.000
_cell.length_b   1.000
_cell.length_c   1.000
_cell.angle_alpha   90.00
_cell.angle_beta   90.00
_cell.angle_gamma   90.00
#
_symmetry.space_group_name_H-M   'P 1'
#
loop_
_entity.id
_entity.type
_entity.pdbx_description
1 polymer ?
#
loop_
_entity_poly.entity_id
_entity_poly.type
_entity_poly.pdbx_seq_one_letter_code
_entity_poly.pdbx_strand_id
1 'polypeptide(L)'
;MSLDASIFSGGHGHPFAESTAALGEILEERGWRTRVLLTLEDTVASLPHTDLLVVNALYWSMTQHEKYAPFRERLAFWASDSQIDRLESWVGAGGRLLAMHTACLCFDTQPRWLGLLGGGWTWGVSYHPALGPIKVELTDGGRFELVDEVYHHLSPRPEAEVWARGAVNEGPQPVVWTRRYGEGRVALDALGHDRRSFDAPAHRALIGRLLDWLAA
;
A
#
# COMPACT_ATOMS: atom_id res chain seq x y z
N MET A 1 24.54 4.82 9.25
CA MET A 1 24.02 3.45 9.45
C MET A 1 23.05 3.17 8.31
N SER A 2 23.04 1.96 7.77
CA SER A 2 22.04 1.58 6.75
C SER A 2 20.68 1.41 7.45
N LEU A 3 19.60 1.91 6.86
CA LEU A 3 18.24 1.76 7.35
C LEU A 3 17.65 0.43 6.88
N ASP A 4 16.83 -0.22 7.71
CA ASP A 4 16.23 -1.51 7.45
C ASP A 4 14.75 -1.38 7.01
N ALA A 5 14.44 -1.88 5.80
CA ALA A 5 13.09 -1.96 5.28
C ALA A 5 12.57 -3.41 5.30
N SER A 6 11.43 -3.62 5.94
CA SER A 6 10.69 -4.89 5.89
C SER A 6 9.56 -4.78 4.89
N ILE A 7 9.49 -5.69 3.93
CA ILE A 7 8.43 -5.75 2.93
C ILE A 7 7.51 -6.93 3.27
N PHE A 8 6.32 -6.66 3.78
CA PHE A 8 5.26 -7.67 3.90
C PHE A 8 4.62 -7.88 2.53
N SER A 9 4.75 -9.07 1.99
CA SER A 9 4.36 -9.38 0.62
C SER A 9 3.56 -10.66 0.51
N GLY A 10 2.70 -10.73 -0.50
CA GLY A 10 1.99 -11.94 -0.88
C GLY A 10 0.47 -11.82 -0.82
N GLY A 11 -0.19 -12.96 -0.88
CA GLY A 11 -1.65 -13.03 -0.98
C GLY A 11 -2.13 -13.55 -2.32
N HIS A 12 -3.29 -13.09 -2.78
CA HIS A 12 -3.94 -13.62 -3.97
C HIS A 12 -4.29 -12.54 -4.97
N GLY A 13 -4.27 -12.90 -6.27
CA GLY A 13 -4.84 -12.09 -7.35
C GLY A 13 -3.88 -11.09 -8.01
N HIS A 14 -2.66 -10.93 -7.51
CA HIS A 14 -1.66 -10.00 -8.06
C HIS A 14 -0.28 -10.66 -8.18
N PRO A 15 0.61 -10.18 -9.06
CA PRO A 15 1.96 -10.71 -9.26
C PRO A 15 2.93 -10.18 -8.18
N PHE A 16 2.66 -10.50 -6.91
CA PHE A 16 3.42 -9.97 -5.77
C PHE A 16 4.93 -10.25 -5.83
N ALA A 17 5.35 -11.37 -6.40
CA ALA A 17 6.78 -11.66 -6.53
C ALA A 17 7.50 -10.61 -7.37
N GLU A 18 6.91 -10.21 -8.50
CA GLU A 18 7.50 -9.23 -9.43
C GLU A 18 7.43 -7.80 -8.86
N SER A 19 6.27 -7.40 -8.33
CA SER A 19 6.08 -6.07 -7.75
C SER A 19 6.94 -5.87 -6.49
N THR A 20 7.09 -6.91 -5.65
CA THR A 20 7.97 -6.87 -4.48
C THR A 20 9.44 -6.78 -4.87
N ALA A 21 9.88 -7.51 -5.91
CA ALA A 21 11.25 -7.40 -6.41
C ALA A 21 11.53 -5.97 -6.91
N ALA A 22 10.61 -5.37 -7.68
CA ALA A 22 10.76 -4.00 -8.17
C ALA A 22 10.80 -2.97 -7.02
N LEU A 23 9.98 -3.15 -5.98
CA LEU A 23 10.03 -2.32 -4.77
C LEU A 23 11.37 -2.48 -4.03
N GLY A 24 11.88 -3.72 -3.93
CA GLY A 24 13.19 -4.00 -3.35
C GLY A 24 14.30 -3.22 -4.08
N GLU A 25 14.31 -3.27 -5.43
CA GLU A 25 15.25 -2.52 -6.26
C GLU A 25 15.19 -1.00 -5.97
N ILE A 26 13.98 -0.42 -5.89
CA ILE A 26 13.78 1.02 -5.58
C ILE A 26 14.34 1.36 -4.19
N LEU A 27 14.09 0.53 -3.20
CA LEU A 27 14.56 0.74 -1.84
C LEU A 27 16.08 0.62 -1.74
N GLU A 28 16.67 -0.41 -2.36
CA GLU A 28 18.13 -0.66 -2.36
C GLU A 28 18.91 0.45 -3.08
N GLU A 29 18.42 0.95 -4.22
CA GLU A 29 18.98 2.12 -4.91
C GLU A 29 19.03 3.38 -4.03
N ARG A 30 18.15 3.46 -3.02
CA ARG A 30 18.09 4.54 -2.04
C ARG A 30 18.80 4.22 -0.71
N GLY A 31 19.56 3.12 -0.68
CA GLY A 31 20.41 2.76 0.45
C GLY A 31 19.71 2.00 1.59
N TRP A 32 18.47 1.54 1.39
CA TRP A 32 17.80 0.66 2.35
C TRP A 32 18.31 -0.78 2.23
N ARG A 33 18.39 -1.47 3.35
CA ARG A 33 18.54 -2.94 3.36
C ARG A 33 17.14 -3.56 3.40
N THR A 34 16.83 -4.40 2.44
CA THR A 34 15.50 -4.98 2.31
C THR A 34 15.44 -6.41 2.85
N ARG A 35 14.30 -6.78 3.42
CA ARG A 35 13.92 -8.16 3.69
C ARG A 35 12.45 -8.36 3.37
N VAL A 36 12.11 -9.50 2.79
CA VAL A 36 10.73 -9.87 2.44
C VAL A 36 10.18 -10.81 3.49
N LEU A 37 8.98 -10.51 3.97
CA LEU A 37 8.24 -11.28 4.96
C LEU A 37 6.90 -11.72 4.34
N LEU A 38 6.55 -12.99 4.48
CA LEU A 38 5.39 -13.59 3.82
C LEU A 38 4.22 -13.84 4.78
N THR A 39 4.43 -13.62 6.08
CA THR A 39 3.38 -13.75 7.09
C THR A 39 3.23 -12.46 7.89
N LEU A 40 2.01 -12.17 8.34
CA LEU A 40 1.77 -11.03 9.22
C LEU A 40 2.40 -11.26 10.59
N GLU A 41 2.50 -12.51 11.05
CA GLU A 41 3.16 -12.87 12.31
C GLU A 41 4.64 -12.47 12.31
N ASP A 42 5.40 -12.90 11.28
CA ASP A 42 6.80 -12.51 11.12
C ASP A 42 6.96 -10.99 10.95
N THR A 43 6.01 -10.37 10.23
CA THR A 43 6.01 -8.92 10.03
C THR A 43 5.91 -8.18 11.35
N VAL A 44 4.93 -8.50 12.19
CA VAL A 44 4.79 -7.82 13.49
C VAL A 44 5.91 -8.20 14.47
N ALA A 45 6.49 -9.40 14.36
CA ALA A 45 7.67 -9.78 15.14
C ALA A 45 8.92 -8.97 14.74
N SER A 46 9.01 -8.56 13.47
CA SER A 46 10.16 -7.82 12.94
C SER A 46 10.16 -6.33 13.27
N LEU A 47 9.02 -5.75 13.68
CA LEU A 47 8.85 -4.29 13.87
C LEU A 47 9.93 -3.63 14.75
N PRO A 48 10.42 -4.25 15.86
CA PRO A 48 11.50 -3.65 16.67
C PRO A 48 12.82 -3.45 15.92
N HIS A 49 12.99 -4.09 14.76
CA HIS A 49 14.19 -4.06 13.91
C HIS A 49 13.86 -3.55 12.50
N THR A 50 12.83 -2.72 12.37
CA THR A 50 12.33 -2.19 11.10
C THR A 50 12.28 -0.67 11.18
N ASP A 51 12.97 0.02 10.28
CA ASP A 51 12.90 1.47 10.15
C ASP A 51 11.76 1.89 9.20
N LEU A 52 11.43 1.04 8.22
CA LEU A 52 10.35 1.21 7.26
C LEU A 52 9.61 -0.12 7.05
N LEU A 53 8.31 -0.13 7.30
CA LEU A 53 7.44 -1.23 6.86
C LEU A 53 6.81 -0.87 5.52
N VAL A 54 7.01 -1.72 4.52
CA VAL A 54 6.29 -1.68 3.24
C VAL A 54 5.27 -2.82 3.23
N VAL A 55 4.01 -2.50 2.94
CA VAL A 55 2.97 -3.52 2.75
C VAL A 55 2.62 -3.56 1.27
N ASN A 56 3.02 -4.62 0.59
CA ASN A 56 2.70 -4.96 -0.80
C ASN A 56 2.03 -6.33 -0.83
N ALA A 57 0.79 -6.39 -0.37
CA ALA A 57 0.09 -7.64 -0.10
C ALA A 57 -1.41 -7.52 -0.29
N LEU A 58 -2.09 -8.67 -0.43
CA LEU A 58 -3.55 -8.77 -0.42
C LEU A 58 -4.00 -9.97 0.41
N TYR A 59 -4.26 -9.73 1.69
CA TYR A 59 -4.78 -10.70 2.64
C TYR A 59 -6.11 -10.20 3.23
N TRP A 60 -7.20 -10.91 2.92
CA TRP A 60 -8.56 -10.55 3.36
C TRP A 60 -9.44 -11.78 3.58
N SER A 61 -10.63 -11.60 4.16
CA SER A 61 -11.52 -12.70 4.55
C SER A 61 -12.17 -13.45 3.39
N MET A 62 -12.17 -12.88 2.18
CA MET A 62 -12.83 -13.45 1.00
C MET A 62 -14.35 -13.68 1.16
N THR A 63 -15.00 -12.95 2.08
CA THR A 63 -16.43 -13.14 2.37
C THR A 63 -17.36 -12.24 1.56
N GLN A 64 -16.83 -11.29 0.80
CA GLN A 64 -17.60 -10.22 0.16
C GLN A 64 -18.33 -10.64 -1.11
N HIS A 65 -17.95 -11.75 -1.72
CA HIS A 65 -18.59 -12.26 -2.95
C HIS A 65 -18.39 -13.77 -3.11
N GLU A 66 -19.40 -14.45 -3.65
CA GLU A 66 -19.38 -15.91 -3.87
C GLU A 66 -18.28 -16.37 -4.86
N LYS A 67 -17.81 -15.52 -5.76
CA LYS A 67 -16.66 -15.83 -6.64
C LYS A 67 -15.39 -16.24 -5.88
N TYR A 68 -15.27 -15.83 -4.60
CA TYR A 68 -14.13 -16.16 -3.74
C TYR A 68 -14.30 -17.49 -2.98
N ALA A 69 -15.52 -18.07 -2.95
CA ALA A 69 -15.79 -19.30 -2.20
C ALA A 69 -14.81 -20.45 -2.51
N PRO A 70 -14.41 -20.72 -3.77
CA PRO A 70 -13.46 -21.79 -4.09
C PRO A 70 -12.06 -21.59 -3.49
N PHE A 71 -11.70 -20.35 -3.14
CA PHE A 71 -10.38 -19.98 -2.62
C PHE A 71 -10.38 -19.80 -1.10
N ARG A 72 -11.55 -19.59 -0.49
CA ARG A 72 -11.72 -19.15 0.90
C ARG A 72 -11.07 -20.11 1.89
N GLU A 73 -11.27 -21.41 1.76
CA GLU A 73 -10.72 -22.40 2.68
C GLU A 73 -9.17 -22.32 2.77
N ARG A 74 -8.53 -22.01 1.67
CA ARG A 74 -7.05 -22.05 1.56
C ARG A 74 -6.39 -20.67 1.72
N LEU A 75 -7.07 -19.60 1.31
CA LEU A 75 -6.45 -18.28 1.12
C LEU A 75 -7.09 -17.16 1.95
N ALA A 76 -8.26 -17.40 2.57
CA ALA A 76 -8.89 -16.41 3.42
C ALA A 76 -8.02 -16.12 4.64
N PHE A 77 -7.97 -14.84 5.03
CA PHE A 77 -7.12 -14.38 6.11
C PHE A 77 -7.88 -13.40 7.02
N TRP A 78 -7.64 -13.54 8.32
CA TRP A 78 -8.17 -12.66 9.35
C TRP A 78 -7.02 -12.19 10.25
N ALA A 79 -6.70 -10.91 10.19
CA ALA A 79 -5.77 -10.32 11.14
C ALA A 79 -6.40 -10.27 12.53
N SER A 80 -5.65 -10.65 13.56
CA SER A 80 -6.11 -10.54 14.94
C SER A 80 -6.03 -9.10 15.45
N ASP A 81 -6.82 -8.77 16.46
CA ASP A 81 -6.76 -7.47 17.11
C ASP A 81 -5.35 -7.15 17.64
N SER A 82 -4.66 -8.15 18.21
CA SER A 82 -3.31 -7.96 18.72
C SER A 82 -2.27 -7.67 17.62
N GLN A 83 -2.44 -8.21 16.42
CA GLN A 83 -1.57 -7.87 15.28
C GLN A 83 -1.79 -6.43 14.84
N ILE A 84 -3.05 -5.99 14.76
CA ILE A 84 -3.38 -4.59 14.42
C ILE A 84 -2.91 -3.64 15.53
N ASP A 85 -3.11 -3.99 16.81
CA ASP A 85 -2.60 -3.20 17.94
C ASP A 85 -1.09 -2.96 17.84
N ARG A 86 -0.32 -3.98 17.46
CA ARG A 86 1.12 -3.85 17.29
C ARG A 86 1.50 -2.94 16.12
N LEU A 87 0.81 -3.05 14.99
CA LEU A 87 1.04 -2.16 13.83
C LEU A 87 0.71 -0.71 14.19
N GLU A 88 -0.45 -0.44 14.77
CA GLU A 88 -0.84 0.91 15.19
C GLU A 88 0.09 1.50 16.24
N SER A 89 0.45 0.70 17.26
CA SER A 89 1.36 1.15 18.31
C SER A 89 2.74 1.45 17.76
N TRP A 90 3.26 0.62 16.83
CA TRP A 90 4.55 0.83 16.22
C TRP A 90 4.57 2.09 15.36
N VAL A 91 3.55 2.28 14.50
CA VAL A 91 3.45 3.52 13.72
C VAL A 91 3.27 4.71 14.66
N GLY A 92 2.36 4.62 15.64
CA GLY A 92 2.09 5.71 16.59
C GLY A 92 3.32 6.15 17.39
N ALA A 93 4.28 5.25 17.62
CA ALA A 93 5.55 5.52 18.31
C ALA A 93 6.67 6.05 17.37
N GLY A 94 6.37 6.38 16.11
CA GLY A 94 7.34 6.94 15.16
C GLY A 94 7.69 6.03 13.98
N GLY A 95 7.05 4.86 13.87
CA GLY A 95 7.23 3.95 12.75
C GLY A 95 6.80 4.56 11.41
N ARG A 96 7.42 4.09 10.33
CA ARG A 96 7.18 4.55 8.95
C ARG A 96 6.52 3.45 8.15
N LEU A 97 5.33 3.72 7.61
CA LEU A 97 4.53 2.76 6.85
C LEU A 97 4.33 3.25 5.41
N LEU A 98 4.74 2.45 4.43
CA LEU A 98 4.37 2.59 3.03
C LEU A 98 3.41 1.46 2.64
N ALA A 99 2.16 1.79 2.35
CA ALA A 99 1.15 0.86 1.88
C ALA A 99 1.02 0.97 0.37
N MET A 100 1.23 -0.16 -0.34
CA MET A 100 1.24 -0.21 -1.80
C MET A 100 0.00 -0.90 -2.34
N HIS A 101 -0.61 -0.30 -3.33
CA HIS A 101 -1.68 -0.86 -4.16
C HIS A 101 -2.76 -1.57 -3.32
N THR A 102 -2.80 -2.89 -3.37
CA THR A 102 -3.78 -3.72 -2.66
C THR A 102 -3.70 -3.68 -1.13
N ALA A 103 -2.66 -3.06 -0.57
CA ALA A 103 -2.57 -2.90 0.88
C ALA A 103 -3.79 -2.18 1.47
N CYS A 104 -4.43 -1.29 0.68
CA CYS A 104 -5.66 -0.62 1.09
C CYS A 104 -6.91 -1.53 1.13
N LEU A 105 -6.81 -2.78 0.65
CA LEU A 105 -7.84 -3.82 0.73
C LEU A 105 -7.54 -4.87 1.81
N CYS A 106 -6.31 -4.89 2.37
CA CYS A 106 -5.92 -5.85 3.38
C CYS A 106 -6.76 -5.73 4.65
N PHE A 107 -6.87 -6.85 5.35
CA PHE A 107 -7.44 -6.92 6.70
C PHE A 107 -8.85 -6.32 6.79
N ASP A 108 -9.70 -6.67 5.83
CA ASP A 108 -11.07 -6.16 5.63
C ASP A 108 -11.99 -6.30 6.86
N THR A 109 -11.69 -7.23 7.77
CA THR A 109 -12.38 -7.39 9.06
C THR A 109 -11.85 -6.47 10.16
N GLN A 110 -10.83 -5.67 9.86
CA GLN A 110 -10.14 -4.76 10.78
C GLN A 110 -10.26 -3.29 10.30
N PRO A 111 -11.35 -2.59 10.62
CA PRO A 111 -11.58 -1.21 10.18
C PRO A 111 -10.50 -0.24 10.69
N ARG A 112 -9.78 -0.60 11.74
CA ARG A 112 -8.65 0.15 12.28
C ARG A 112 -7.49 0.23 11.29
N TRP A 113 -7.28 -0.79 10.45
CA TRP A 113 -6.28 -0.76 9.40
C TRP A 113 -6.52 0.40 8.42
N LEU A 114 -7.75 0.55 7.90
CA LEU A 114 -8.09 1.69 7.06
C LEU A 114 -8.03 3.02 7.83
N GLY A 115 -8.31 2.97 9.14
CA GLY A 115 -8.10 4.09 10.06
C GLY A 115 -6.63 4.53 10.11
N LEU A 116 -5.70 3.57 10.18
CA LEU A 116 -4.26 3.80 10.17
C LEU A 116 -3.79 4.38 8.83
N LEU A 117 -4.25 3.80 7.71
CA LEU A 117 -3.93 4.26 6.35
C LEU A 117 -4.52 5.65 6.01
N GLY A 118 -5.54 6.09 6.75
CA GLY A 118 -6.25 7.34 6.47
C GLY A 118 -7.21 7.26 5.30
N GLY A 119 -7.69 6.07 4.96
CA GLY A 119 -8.61 5.77 3.86
C GLY A 119 -8.30 4.42 3.25
N GLY A 120 -9.13 3.97 2.32
CA GLY A 120 -8.91 2.70 1.62
C GLY A 120 -10.18 2.12 1.04
N TRP A 121 -10.14 0.86 0.70
CA TRP A 121 -11.19 0.16 -0.01
C TRP A 121 -12.41 -0.12 0.89
N THR A 122 -13.58 0.28 0.42
CA THR A 122 -14.86 -0.02 1.06
C THR A 122 -15.62 -1.01 0.19
N TRP A 123 -15.79 -2.24 0.66
CA TRP A 123 -16.51 -3.29 -0.06
C TRP A 123 -17.95 -2.87 -0.36
N GLY A 124 -18.41 -3.11 -1.60
CA GLY A 124 -19.72 -2.69 -2.09
C GLY A 124 -19.81 -1.23 -2.54
N VAL A 125 -18.72 -0.44 -2.36
CA VAL A 125 -18.62 0.96 -2.79
C VAL A 125 -17.44 1.16 -3.73
N SER A 126 -16.23 0.75 -3.29
CA SER A 126 -15.01 0.89 -4.08
C SER A 126 -14.98 -0.13 -5.22
N TYR A 127 -14.41 0.27 -6.34
CA TYR A 127 -14.20 -0.58 -7.52
C TYR A 127 -12.99 -0.06 -8.32
N HIS A 128 -12.58 -0.81 -9.33
CA HIS A 128 -11.60 -0.36 -10.30
C HIS A 128 -11.99 -0.82 -11.72
N PRO A 129 -11.73 0.00 -12.75
CA PRO A 129 -11.72 -0.43 -14.14
C PRO A 129 -10.65 -1.50 -14.38
N ALA A 130 -10.69 -2.11 -15.56
CA ALA A 130 -9.64 -3.05 -15.96
C ALA A 130 -8.27 -2.35 -16.02
N LEU A 131 -7.22 -3.11 -15.71
CA LEU A 131 -5.83 -2.71 -15.89
C LEU A 131 -5.59 -2.15 -17.30
N GLY A 132 -5.03 -0.96 -17.38
CA GLY A 132 -4.81 -0.28 -18.66
C GLY A 132 -4.04 1.03 -18.53
N PRO A 133 -3.92 1.79 -19.63
CA PRO A 133 -3.32 3.13 -19.59
C PRO A 133 -4.14 4.08 -18.72
N ILE A 134 -3.46 4.73 -17.78
CA ILE A 134 -4.06 5.72 -16.89
C ILE A 134 -3.26 7.02 -16.92
N LYS A 135 -3.93 8.12 -16.56
CA LYS A 135 -3.31 9.43 -16.37
C LYS A 135 -3.21 9.73 -14.89
N VAL A 136 -2.05 10.19 -14.46
CA VAL A 136 -1.81 10.61 -13.07
C VAL A 136 -1.45 12.08 -13.04
N GLU A 137 -2.14 12.84 -12.18
CA GLU A 137 -1.88 14.25 -11.92
C GLU A 137 -1.39 14.40 -10.47
N LEU A 138 -0.24 15.03 -10.32
CA LEU A 138 0.33 15.38 -9.02
C LEU A 138 -0.25 16.72 -8.54
N THR A 139 -0.37 16.89 -7.25
CA THR A 139 -0.88 18.15 -6.66
C THR A 139 0.07 19.34 -6.86
N ASP A 140 1.35 19.10 -7.18
CA ASP A 140 2.33 20.13 -7.58
C ASP A 140 2.27 20.51 -9.07
N GLY A 141 1.32 19.95 -9.83
CA GLY A 141 1.10 20.21 -11.25
C GLY A 141 1.82 19.25 -12.20
N GLY A 142 2.63 18.31 -11.71
CA GLY A 142 3.24 17.26 -12.51
C GLY A 142 2.19 16.31 -13.09
N ARG A 143 2.49 15.70 -14.24
CA ARG A 143 1.61 14.72 -14.91
C ARG A 143 2.41 13.62 -15.54
N PHE A 144 1.88 12.40 -15.51
CA PHE A 144 2.46 11.27 -16.23
C PHE A 144 1.40 10.23 -16.57
N GLU A 145 1.76 9.30 -17.46
CA GLU A 145 0.94 8.16 -17.84
C GLU A 145 1.68 6.87 -17.50
N LEU A 146 0.93 5.84 -17.12
CA LEU A 146 1.46 4.49 -16.91
C LEU A 146 0.34 3.46 -17.13
N VAL A 147 0.69 2.18 -17.12
CA VAL A 147 -0.29 1.09 -17.16
C VAL A 147 -0.52 0.64 -15.71
N ASP A 148 -1.73 0.87 -15.22
CA ASP A 148 -2.12 0.51 -13.85
C ASP A 148 -3.64 0.39 -13.70
N GLU A 149 -4.11 0.16 -12.49
CA GLU A 149 -5.50 0.26 -12.08
C GLU A 149 -5.75 1.56 -11.31
N VAL A 150 -6.89 2.19 -11.54
CA VAL A 150 -7.35 3.32 -10.72
C VAL A 150 -8.43 2.82 -9.77
N TYR A 151 -8.13 2.80 -8.48
CA TYR A 151 -9.10 2.47 -7.46
C TYR A 151 -10.00 3.67 -7.18
N HIS A 152 -11.30 3.47 -7.33
CA HIS A 152 -12.33 4.49 -7.11
C HIS A 152 -12.88 4.43 -5.69
N HIS A 153 -13.24 5.59 -5.15
CA HIS A 153 -13.90 5.75 -3.85
C HIS A 153 -13.08 5.22 -2.65
N LEU A 154 -11.76 5.39 -2.67
CA LEU A 154 -10.91 5.07 -1.52
C LEU A 154 -11.10 6.02 -0.33
N SER A 155 -11.72 7.18 -0.56
CA SER A 155 -12.18 8.14 0.46
C SER A 155 -11.11 8.51 1.50
N PRO A 156 -9.99 9.14 1.10
CA PRO A 156 -8.99 9.61 2.04
C PRO A 156 -9.63 10.56 3.05
N ARG A 157 -9.24 10.43 4.32
CA ARG A 157 -9.74 11.25 5.42
C ARG A 157 -9.27 12.72 5.29
N PRO A 158 -9.96 13.68 5.91
CA PRO A 158 -9.59 15.09 5.80
C PRO A 158 -8.17 15.43 6.25
N GLU A 159 -7.61 14.66 7.17
CA GLU A 159 -6.24 14.81 7.66
C GLU A 159 -5.17 14.17 6.75
N ALA A 160 -5.58 13.46 5.70
CA ALA A 160 -4.66 12.92 4.71
C ALA A 160 -4.37 13.96 3.63
N GLU A 161 -3.09 14.16 3.33
CA GLU A 161 -2.62 15.03 2.26
C GLU A 161 -2.54 14.23 0.95
N VAL A 162 -3.39 14.56 -0.02
CA VAL A 162 -3.39 13.90 -1.33
C VAL A 162 -2.24 14.44 -2.18
N TRP A 163 -1.41 13.55 -2.70
CA TRP A 163 -0.26 13.86 -3.54
C TRP A 163 -0.52 13.61 -5.03
N ALA A 164 -1.36 12.62 -5.34
CA ALA A 164 -1.68 12.30 -6.72
C ALA A 164 -3.13 11.84 -6.88
N ARG A 165 -3.66 12.12 -8.08
CA ARG A 165 -4.95 11.63 -8.55
C ARG A 165 -4.76 10.88 -9.85
N GLY A 166 -5.36 9.69 -9.93
CA GLY A 166 -5.40 8.88 -11.14
C GLY A 166 -6.74 9.00 -11.85
N ALA A 167 -6.73 8.99 -13.17
CA ALA A 167 -7.94 9.01 -13.98
C ALA A 167 -7.85 8.02 -15.13
N VAL A 168 -8.98 7.38 -15.39
CA VAL A 168 -9.23 6.59 -16.60
C VAL A 168 -10.50 7.15 -17.26
N ASN A 169 -11.56 6.59 -17.47
CA ASN A 169 -12.73 7.13 -18.16
C ASN A 169 -13.64 8.02 -17.29
N GLU A 170 -13.47 7.98 -16.01
CA GLU A 170 -14.22 8.76 -15.04
C GLU A 170 -13.34 9.85 -14.40
N GLY A 171 -13.94 10.72 -13.61
CA GLY A 171 -13.22 11.81 -12.96
C GLY A 171 -12.04 11.34 -12.09
N PRO A 172 -11.03 12.22 -11.86
CA PRO A 172 -9.80 11.85 -11.17
C PRO A 172 -10.07 11.41 -9.72
N GLN A 173 -9.52 10.25 -9.33
CA GLN A 173 -9.61 9.66 -8.01
C GLN A 173 -8.32 9.88 -7.22
N PRO A 174 -8.35 10.17 -5.92
CA PRO A 174 -7.15 10.18 -5.10
C PRO A 174 -6.55 8.78 -5.06
N VAL A 175 -5.29 8.65 -5.49
CA VAL A 175 -4.57 7.37 -5.54
C VAL A 175 -3.30 7.37 -4.69
N VAL A 176 -2.76 8.54 -4.33
CA VAL A 176 -1.59 8.64 -3.45
C VAL A 176 -1.84 9.71 -2.40
N TRP A 177 -1.58 9.37 -1.14
CA TRP A 177 -1.63 10.34 -0.04
C TRP A 177 -0.68 9.97 1.09
N THR A 178 -0.42 10.96 1.93
CA THR A 178 0.35 10.83 3.16
C THR A 178 -0.44 11.31 4.36
N ARG A 179 -0.07 10.85 5.54
CA ARG A 179 -0.58 11.38 6.81
C ARG A 179 0.39 11.13 7.96
N ARG A 180 0.26 11.92 9.01
CA ARG A 180 0.84 11.61 10.31
C ARG A 180 -0.11 10.75 11.13
N TYR A 181 0.45 9.83 11.92
CA TYR A 181 -0.29 9.02 12.87
C TYR A 181 0.51 8.90 14.16
N GLY A 182 0.10 9.63 15.21
CA GLY A 182 0.94 9.84 16.37
C GLY A 182 2.26 10.51 15.98
N GLU A 183 3.37 9.93 16.40
CA GLU A 183 4.71 10.39 16.02
C GLU A 183 5.16 9.82 14.65
N GLY A 184 4.44 8.84 14.12
CA GLY A 184 4.81 8.15 12.89
C GLY A 184 4.21 8.75 11.63
N ARG A 185 4.54 8.11 10.53
CA ARG A 185 4.17 8.56 9.19
C ARG A 185 3.66 7.41 8.35
N VAL A 186 2.59 7.67 7.61
CA VAL A 186 1.95 6.71 6.71
C VAL A 186 1.86 7.32 5.32
N ALA A 187 2.32 6.60 4.32
CA ALA A 187 2.06 6.89 2.92
C ALA A 187 1.25 5.73 2.33
N LEU A 188 0.24 6.06 1.53
CA LEU A 188 -0.46 5.10 0.71
C LEU A 188 -0.29 5.49 -0.74
N ASP A 189 0.15 4.53 -1.55
CA ASP A 189 0.22 4.59 -3.00
C ASP A 189 -0.64 3.45 -3.58
N ALA A 190 -1.82 3.77 -4.07
CA ALA A 190 -2.75 2.80 -4.64
C ALA A 190 -2.40 2.39 -6.08
N LEU A 191 -1.30 2.89 -6.63
CA LEU A 191 -0.68 2.39 -7.86
C LEU A 191 0.24 1.21 -7.53
N GLY A 192 0.67 0.45 -8.55
CA GLY A 192 1.62 -0.64 -8.34
C GLY A 192 1.06 -2.03 -8.60
N HIS A 193 0.10 -2.17 -9.53
CA HIS A 193 -0.50 -3.45 -9.86
C HIS A 193 0.53 -4.52 -10.25
N ASP A 194 1.48 -4.17 -11.10
CA ASP A 194 2.55 -5.07 -11.53
C ASP A 194 3.86 -4.30 -11.83
N ARG A 195 4.89 -5.03 -12.29
CA ARG A 195 6.22 -4.47 -12.54
C ARG A 195 6.21 -3.26 -13.48
N ARG A 196 5.29 -3.20 -14.45
CA ARG A 196 5.21 -2.07 -15.40
C ARG A 196 4.97 -0.74 -14.70
N SER A 197 4.19 -0.75 -13.64
CA SER A 197 3.96 0.43 -12.82
C SER A 197 5.26 0.91 -12.15
N PHE A 198 6.02 -0.01 -11.54
CA PHE A 198 7.28 0.29 -10.86
C PHE A 198 8.42 0.65 -11.81
N ASP A 199 8.42 0.13 -13.04
CA ASP A 199 9.41 0.46 -14.08
C ASP A 199 9.14 1.83 -14.73
N ALA A 200 7.96 2.42 -14.55
CA ALA A 200 7.64 3.76 -15.03
C ALA A 200 8.48 4.82 -14.29
N PRO A 201 9.37 5.58 -14.98
CA PRO A 201 10.31 6.48 -14.30
C PRO A 201 9.64 7.53 -13.41
N ALA A 202 8.48 8.04 -13.83
CA ALA A 202 7.74 9.04 -13.07
C ALA A 202 7.10 8.46 -11.79
N HIS A 203 6.61 7.21 -11.83
CA HIS A 203 6.10 6.53 -10.65
C HIS A 203 7.25 6.16 -9.69
N ARG A 204 8.40 5.66 -10.19
CA ARG A 204 9.60 5.45 -9.36
C ARG A 204 10.01 6.74 -8.64
N ALA A 205 9.99 7.88 -9.35
CA ALA A 205 10.30 9.18 -8.76
C ALA A 205 9.29 9.57 -7.67
N LEU A 206 7.99 9.30 -7.88
CA LEU A 206 6.96 9.55 -6.88
C LEU A 206 7.16 8.68 -5.63
N ILE A 207 7.41 7.37 -5.78
CA ILE A 207 7.74 6.47 -4.67
C ILE A 207 8.98 7.01 -3.93
N GLY A 208 10.01 7.46 -4.66
CA GLY A 208 11.20 8.08 -4.06
C GLY A 208 10.85 9.28 -3.18
N ARG A 209 9.98 10.17 -3.65
CA ARG A 209 9.50 11.33 -2.86
C ARG A 209 8.72 10.90 -1.61
N LEU A 210 7.89 9.84 -1.70
CA LEU A 210 7.20 9.29 -0.54
C LEU A 210 8.19 8.73 0.49
N LEU A 211 9.23 8.02 0.04
CA LEU A 211 10.29 7.52 0.92
C LEU A 211 11.06 8.66 1.60
N ASP A 212 11.36 9.75 0.89
CA ASP A 212 11.99 10.94 1.47
C ASP A 212 11.10 11.60 2.52
N TRP A 213 9.80 11.70 2.25
CA TRP A 213 8.83 12.23 3.22
C TRP A 213 8.69 11.32 4.46
N LEU A 214 8.68 10.01 4.27
CA LEU A 214 8.64 9.04 5.38
C LEU A 214 9.91 9.13 6.24
N ALA A 215 11.08 9.40 5.63
CA ALA A 215 12.37 9.46 6.33
C ALA A 215 12.63 10.80 7.05
N ALA A 216 11.92 11.88 6.64
CA ALA A 216 12.11 13.22 7.22
C ALA A 216 11.60 13.29 8.67
#